data_973ca08dbaa10d39015f1629d0d458b5
#
_entry.id   973ca08dbaa10d39015f1629d0d458b5
#
_cell.length_a   1.000
_cell.length_b   1.000
_cell.length_c   1.000
_cell.angle_alpha   90.00
_cell.angle_beta   90.00
_cell.angle_gamma   90.00
#
_symmetry.space_group_name_H-M   'P 1'
#
loop_
_entity.id
_entity.type
_entity.pdbx_description
1 polymer ?
#
loop_
_entity_poly.entity_id
_entity_poly.type
_entity_poly.pdbx_seq_one_letter_code
_entity_poly.pdbx_strand_id
1 'polypeptide(L)'
;MNIYILRCGCIRVSETVPYGNAIDLKNTARQLTASDKDRLTLPVCVYLVEHPRGLILVDTGWCREISPHGVYDLKAVQELLPPHLAALFHPFLPEGMAVHEQLAAMGIRPEDLDCVILTHLDPDHVSGLRHLSGAKRIVLPEDEYFWSCRTVFKTRQPRKLWYDPRIERLFYRGSPLGPNRWAIDLFEDESVQLVNVPGHTDGQAAVILRSGGQFVLLAADAAFSPRNWQEMITPGFGFSRDWQNKSLQWIAEMAADPACTAVLCSHDPEAAARRVISI
;
A
#
# COMPACT_ATOMS: atom_id res chain seq x y z
N MET A 1 20.64 3.76 -4.86
CA MET A 1 19.22 3.56 -5.19
C MET A 1 18.44 4.76 -4.70
N ASN A 2 17.61 5.40 -5.55
CA ASN A 2 16.75 6.50 -5.14
C ASN A 2 15.30 6.05 -5.07
N ILE A 3 14.60 6.47 -4.01
CA ILE A 3 13.20 6.12 -3.76
C ILE A 3 12.42 7.43 -3.70
N TYR A 4 11.59 7.69 -4.71
CA TYR A 4 10.72 8.87 -4.80
C TYR A 4 9.38 8.53 -4.17
N ILE A 5 8.88 9.40 -3.28
CA ILE A 5 7.60 9.24 -2.60
C ILE A 5 6.57 10.11 -3.33
N LEU A 6 5.64 9.46 -4.02
CA LEU A 6 4.57 10.09 -4.78
C LEU A 6 3.28 10.07 -3.94
N ARG A 7 2.69 11.23 -3.69
CA ARG A 7 1.39 11.32 -3.01
C ARG A 7 0.27 11.16 -4.04
N CYS A 8 -0.35 9.99 -4.05
CA CYS A 8 -1.40 9.65 -5.01
C CYS A 8 -2.81 9.76 -4.41
N GLY A 9 -3.08 10.91 -3.80
CA GLY A 9 -4.34 11.22 -3.15
C GLY A 9 -4.30 11.06 -1.64
N CYS A 10 -5.48 10.96 -1.05
CA CYS A 10 -5.67 10.71 0.38
C CYS A 10 -6.93 9.90 0.65
N ILE A 11 -7.02 9.39 1.86
CA ILE A 11 -8.23 8.84 2.49
C ILE A 11 -8.62 9.72 3.67
N ARG A 12 -9.92 9.85 3.93
CA ARG A 12 -10.45 10.51 5.13
C ARG A 12 -11.19 9.47 5.95
N VAL A 13 -10.57 9.04 7.04
CA VAL A 13 -10.99 7.88 7.84
C VAL A 13 -11.16 8.22 9.30
N SER A 14 -11.98 7.46 10.02
CA SER A 14 -12.01 7.51 11.49
C SER A 14 -10.64 7.17 12.06
N GLU A 15 -10.23 7.81 13.15
CA GLU A 15 -9.00 7.48 13.89
C GLU A 15 -8.90 5.99 14.25
N THR A 16 -10.04 5.31 14.38
CA THR A 16 -10.05 3.87 14.66
C THR A 16 -9.60 3.01 13.46
N VAL A 17 -9.46 3.56 12.26
CA VAL A 17 -8.87 2.82 11.12
C VAL A 17 -7.36 2.62 11.37
N PRO A 18 -6.55 3.67 11.54
CA PRO A 18 -5.11 3.49 11.81
C PRO A 18 -4.80 3.03 13.23
N TYR A 19 -5.64 3.34 14.25
CA TYR A 19 -5.30 3.16 15.68
C TYR A 19 -6.41 2.50 16.50
N GLY A 20 -7.24 1.68 15.89
CA GLY A 20 -8.41 1.08 16.58
C GLY A 20 -8.06 0.03 17.62
N ASN A 21 -6.91 -0.59 17.51
CA ASN A 21 -6.41 -1.67 18.40
C ASN A 21 -7.37 -2.86 18.56
N ALA A 22 -8.37 -2.96 17.69
CA ALA A 22 -9.35 -4.05 17.65
C ALA A 22 -10.05 -4.08 16.27
N ILE A 23 -10.34 -5.28 15.80
CA ILE A 23 -11.19 -5.53 14.62
C ILE A 23 -12.52 -6.07 15.17
N ASP A 24 -13.45 -5.19 15.49
CA ASP A 24 -14.74 -5.52 16.09
C ASP A 24 -15.89 -4.68 15.54
N LEU A 25 -17.12 -5.06 15.87
CA LEU A 25 -18.33 -4.37 15.42
C LEU A 25 -18.40 -2.91 15.88
N LYS A 26 -17.85 -2.60 17.07
CA LYS A 26 -17.86 -1.24 17.63
C LYS A 26 -16.95 -0.31 16.81
N ASN A 27 -15.74 -0.76 16.49
CA ASN A 27 -14.83 0.00 15.64
C ASN A 27 -15.39 0.10 14.22
N THR A 28 -15.89 -1.00 13.65
CA THR A 28 -16.55 -0.97 12.33
C THR A 28 -17.67 0.05 12.27
N ALA A 29 -18.55 0.08 13.29
CA ALA A 29 -19.62 1.07 13.36
C ALA A 29 -19.07 2.50 13.41
N ARG A 30 -18.05 2.78 14.25
CA ARG A 30 -17.39 4.09 14.32
C ARG A 30 -16.74 4.49 13.00
N GLN A 31 -16.10 3.55 12.31
CA GLN A 31 -15.48 3.80 11.01
C GLN A 31 -16.50 4.22 9.96
N LEU A 32 -17.65 3.55 9.90
CA LEU A 32 -18.69 3.81 8.91
C LEU A 32 -19.52 5.06 9.21
N THR A 33 -19.67 5.43 10.49
CA THR A 33 -20.55 6.53 10.94
C THR A 33 -19.80 7.79 11.38
N ALA A 34 -18.47 7.81 11.27
CA ALA A 34 -17.68 8.98 11.64
C ALA A 34 -18.10 10.22 10.86
N SER A 35 -18.34 11.32 11.57
CA SER A 35 -18.62 12.61 10.93
C SER A 35 -17.35 13.17 10.25
N ASP A 36 -17.52 14.07 9.28
CA ASP A 36 -16.39 14.63 8.55
C ASP A 36 -15.32 15.31 9.42
N LYS A 37 -15.75 15.92 10.55
CA LYS A 37 -14.84 16.58 11.51
C LYS A 37 -14.09 15.59 12.42
N ASP A 38 -14.55 14.37 12.51
CA ASP A 38 -13.95 13.31 13.34
C ASP A 38 -13.05 12.37 12.48
N ARG A 39 -12.82 12.74 11.22
CA ARG A 39 -11.97 11.97 10.29
C ARG A 39 -10.57 12.55 10.21
N LEU A 40 -9.58 11.67 10.26
CA LEU A 40 -8.21 11.97 9.87
C LEU A 40 -8.10 12.01 8.35
N THR A 41 -7.32 12.95 7.82
CA THR A 41 -6.91 12.94 6.41
C THR A 41 -5.51 12.35 6.31
N LEU A 42 -5.40 11.18 5.71
CA LEU A 42 -4.15 10.46 5.56
C LEU A 42 -3.76 10.42 4.08
N PRO A 43 -2.47 10.60 3.74
CA PRO A 43 -2.00 10.49 2.36
C PRO A 43 -2.15 9.04 1.85
N VAL A 44 -2.10 8.89 0.54
CA VAL A 44 -1.85 7.60 -0.13
C VAL A 44 -0.51 7.74 -0.86
N CYS A 45 0.51 7.04 -0.38
CA CYS A 45 1.85 7.09 -0.93
C CYS A 45 2.13 5.90 -1.85
N VAL A 46 2.75 6.20 -2.97
CA VAL A 46 3.27 5.26 -3.97
C VAL A 46 4.77 5.51 -4.07
N TYR A 47 5.56 4.47 -4.30
CA TYR A 47 7.01 4.60 -4.30
C TYR A 47 7.59 4.26 -5.68
N LEU A 48 8.24 5.25 -6.31
CA LEU A 48 9.03 5.01 -7.53
C LEU A 48 10.49 4.82 -7.13
N VAL A 49 11.07 3.72 -7.57
CA VAL A 49 12.43 3.30 -7.21
C VAL A 49 13.31 3.27 -8.46
N GLU A 50 14.40 4.06 -8.46
CA GLU A 50 15.50 3.93 -9.42
C GLU A 50 16.42 2.80 -8.97
N HIS A 51 16.16 1.61 -9.49
CA HIS A 51 16.95 0.41 -9.22
C HIS A 51 17.96 0.15 -10.33
N PRO A 52 19.14 -0.48 -10.07
CA PRO A 52 20.09 -0.86 -11.13
C PRO A 52 19.48 -1.73 -12.25
N ARG A 53 18.39 -2.44 -11.97
CA ARG A 53 17.68 -3.27 -12.97
C ARG A 53 16.50 -2.54 -13.62
N GLY A 54 16.35 -1.21 -13.43
CA GLY A 54 15.32 -0.38 -14.05
C GLY A 54 14.39 0.31 -13.06
N LEU A 55 13.32 0.90 -13.58
CA LEU A 55 12.34 1.63 -12.78
C LEU A 55 11.30 0.67 -12.18
N ILE A 56 11.16 0.70 -10.86
CA ILE A 56 10.18 -0.10 -10.11
C ILE A 56 9.17 0.84 -9.47
N LEU A 57 7.89 0.55 -9.63
CA LEU A 57 6.82 1.25 -8.92
C LEU A 57 6.21 0.31 -7.87
N VAL A 58 6.06 0.76 -6.64
CA VAL A 58 5.40 0.01 -5.56
C VAL A 58 4.07 0.67 -5.27
N ASP A 59 2.98 -0.07 -5.51
CA ASP A 59 1.59 0.34 -5.55
C ASP A 59 1.27 1.39 -6.64
N THR A 60 0.01 1.80 -6.75
CA THR A 60 -0.45 2.66 -7.85
C THR A 60 -1.36 3.82 -7.40
N GLY A 61 -1.74 3.85 -6.13
CA GLY A 61 -2.59 4.91 -5.60
C GLY A 61 -4.02 4.89 -6.17
N TRP A 62 -4.74 5.99 -5.92
CA TRP A 62 -6.07 6.21 -6.48
C TRP A 62 -6.02 6.51 -7.99
N CYS A 63 -6.97 5.97 -8.73
CA CYS A 63 -7.17 6.36 -10.14
C CYS A 63 -7.79 7.76 -10.25
N ARG A 64 -7.55 8.45 -11.38
CA ARG A 64 -8.12 9.79 -11.65
C ARG A 64 -9.64 9.79 -11.56
N GLU A 65 -10.29 8.72 -11.98
CA GLU A 65 -11.74 8.59 -12.01
C GLU A 65 -12.40 8.63 -10.64
N ILE A 66 -11.64 8.48 -9.53
CA ILE A 66 -12.18 8.64 -8.16
C ILE A 66 -12.49 10.11 -7.84
N SER A 67 -11.76 11.02 -8.47
CA SER A 67 -11.91 12.49 -8.34
C SER A 67 -11.63 13.15 -9.69
N PRO A 68 -12.56 13.07 -10.66
CA PRO A 68 -12.32 13.48 -12.05
C PRO A 68 -11.86 14.94 -12.20
N HIS A 69 -12.33 15.80 -11.30
CA HIS A 69 -12.04 17.24 -11.28
C HIS A 69 -11.12 17.67 -10.12
N GLY A 70 -10.34 16.72 -9.57
CA GLY A 70 -9.41 17.01 -8.47
C GLY A 70 -10.07 17.33 -7.12
N VAL A 71 -11.39 17.18 -7.01
CA VAL A 71 -12.18 17.38 -5.80
C VAL A 71 -12.96 16.13 -5.43
N TYR A 72 -13.42 16.03 -4.18
CA TYR A 72 -14.27 14.91 -3.76
C TYR A 72 -15.58 14.91 -4.56
N ASP A 73 -15.86 13.78 -5.20
CA ASP A 73 -17.06 13.55 -6.01
C ASP A 73 -17.73 12.25 -5.55
N LEU A 74 -18.81 12.37 -4.79
CA LEU A 74 -19.53 11.20 -4.24
C LEU A 74 -20.04 10.27 -5.35
N LYS A 75 -20.49 10.82 -6.48
CA LYS A 75 -21.00 10.00 -7.58
C LYS A 75 -19.86 9.18 -8.21
N ALA A 76 -18.74 9.81 -8.51
CA ALA A 76 -17.57 9.14 -9.04
C ALA A 76 -17.06 8.04 -8.08
N VAL A 77 -17.02 8.35 -6.77
CA VAL A 77 -16.66 7.38 -5.73
C VAL A 77 -17.61 6.18 -5.71
N GLN A 78 -18.92 6.40 -5.78
CA GLN A 78 -19.93 5.32 -5.76
C GLN A 78 -19.96 4.49 -7.05
N GLU A 79 -19.52 5.04 -8.17
CA GLU A 79 -19.34 4.29 -9.42
C GLU A 79 -18.18 3.29 -9.32
N LEU A 80 -17.16 3.61 -8.54
CA LEU A 80 -15.95 2.79 -8.40
C LEU A 80 -15.97 1.88 -7.17
N LEU A 81 -16.42 2.39 -6.04
CA LEU A 81 -16.39 1.69 -4.76
C LEU A 81 -17.77 1.20 -4.33
N PRO A 82 -17.87 0.02 -3.70
CA PRO A 82 -19.07 -0.38 -2.97
C PRO A 82 -19.43 0.66 -1.89
N PRO A 83 -20.72 0.83 -1.54
CA PRO A 83 -21.19 1.87 -0.61
C PRO A 83 -20.46 1.88 0.74
N HIS A 84 -20.14 0.72 1.29
CA HIS A 84 -19.44 0.61 2.58
C HIS A 84 -17.99 1.10 2.50
N LEU A 85 -17.28 0.86 1.38
CA LEU A 85 -15.93 1.40 1.17
C LEU A 85 -15.96 2.90 0.89
N ALA A 86 -16.95 3.38 0.13
CA ALA A 86 -17.15 4.80 -0.09
C ALA A 86 -17.39 5.53 1.25
N ALA A 87 -18.21 4.95 2.15
CA ALA A 87 -18.46 5.48 3.48
C ALA A 87 -17.24 5.38 4.42
N LEU A 88 -16.39 4.37 4.24
CA LEU A 88 -15.19 4.16 5.06
C LEU A 88 -14.09 5.15 4.68
N PHE A 89 -13.72 5.22 3.41
CA PHE A 89 -12.47 5.87 2.98
C PHE A 89 -12.60 7.35 2.60
N HIS A 90 -13.76 7.81 2.10
CA HIS A 90 -13.94 9.17 1.57
C HIS A 90 -12.72 9.61 0.74
N PRO A 91 -12.40 8.92 -0.36
CA PRO A 91 -11.18 9.14 -1.13
C PRO A 91 -11.17 10.50 -1.82
N PHE A 92 -9.99 11.09 -1.94
CA PHE A 92 -9.80 12.37 -2.61
C PHE A 92 -8.46 12.39 -3.35
N LEU A 93 -8.46 12.80 -4.62
CA LEU A 93 -7.28 12.86 -5.48
C LEU A 93 -7.19 14.23 -6.19
N PRO A 94 -6.36 15.18 -5.70
CA PRO A 94 -6.15 16.47 -6.36
C PRO A 94 -5.65 16.30 -7.80
N GLU A 95 -5.85 17.34 -8.63
CA GLU A 95 -5.29 17.38 -9.99
C GLU A 95 -3.76 17.28 -9.95
N GLY A 96 -3.18 16.61 -10.94
CA GLY A 96 -1.74 16.37 -11.03
C GLY A 96 -1.19 15.32 -10.05
N MET A 97 -2.04 14.71 -9.20
CA MET A 97 -1.60 13.79 -8.14
C MET A 97 -1.86 12.31 -8.47
N ALA A 98 -2.56 11.96 -9.56
CA ALA A 98 -2.63 10.56 -9.97
C ALA A 98 -1.22 10.05 -10.37
N VAL A 99 -0.95 8.77 -10.14
CA VAL A 99 0.40 8.22 -10.36
C VAL A 99 0.90 8.49 -11.79
N HIS A 100 0.07 8.27 -12.80
CA HIS A 100 0.44 8.50 -14.20
C HIS A 100 0.67 10.00 -14.52
N GLU A 101 -0.02 10.91 -13.84
CA GLU A 101 0.17 12.36 -13.98
C GLU A 101 1.52 12.78 -13.40
N GLN A 102 1.89 12.25 -12.22
CA GLN A 102 3.19 12.53 -11.59
C GLN A 102 4.34 11.90 -12.38
N LEU A 103 4.20 10.67 -12.87
CA LEU A 103 5.18 10.03 -13.75
C LEU A 103 5.39 10.85 -15.03
N ALA A 104 4.30 11.29 -15.67
CA ALA A 104 4.37 12.15 -16.86
C ALA A 104 5.09 13.47 -16.58
N ALA A 105 4.84 14.11 -15.42
CA ALA A 105 5.55 15.31 -14.99
C ALA A 105 7.06 15.10 -14.77
N MET A 106 7.49 13.86 -14.48
CA MET A 106 8.88 13.44 -14.39
C MET A 106 9.46 12.98 -15.76
N GLY A 107 8.66 13.02 -16.84
CA GLY A 107 9.05 12.53 -18.16
C GLY A 107 9.04 11.01 -18.28
N ILE A 108 8.40 10.29 -17.37
CA ILE A 108 8.34 8.84 -17.32
C ILE A 108 6.98 8.39 -17.87
N ARG A 109 7.00 7.49 -18.84
CA ARG A 109 5.81 6.84 -19.41
C ARG A 109 5.58 5.49 -18.74
N PRO A 110 4.38 4.93 -18.79
CA PRO A 110 4.13 3.58 -18.29
C PRO A 110 5.06 2.50 -18.86
N GLU A 111 5.45 2.63 -20.15
CA GLU A 111 6.36 1.69 -20.84
C GLU A 111 7.80 1.74 -20.31
N ASP A 112 8.17 2.82 -19.64
CA ASP A 112 9.48 2.98 -19.03
C ASP A 112 9.59 2.24 -17.68
N LEU A 113 8.45 1.83 -17.08
CA LEU A 113 8.40 1.03 -15.86
C LEU A 113 8.77 -0.42 -16.14
N ASP A 114 9.83 -0.90 -15.52
CA ASP A 114 10.29 -2.29 -15.65
C ASP A 114 9.45 -3.24 -14.78
N CYS A 115 8.98 -2.77 -13.63
CA CYS A 115 8.12 -3.56 -12.74
C CYS A 115 7.17 -2.67 -11.93
N VAL A 116 5.91 -3.10 -11.82
CA VAL A 116 4.93 -2.59 -10.84
C VAL A 116 4.72 -3.69 -9.81
N ILE A 117 5.00 -3.40 -8.54
CA ILE A 117 4.76 -4.29 -7.41
C ILE A 117 3.47 -3.86 -6.74
N LEU A 118 2.50 -4.77 -6.63
CA LEU A 118 1.29 -4.56 -5.85
C LEU A 118 1.49 -5.21 -4.48
N THR A 119 1.47 -4.42 -3.41
CA THR A 119 1.66 -4.92 -2.04
C THR A 119 0.45 -5.72 -1.57
N HIS A 120 -0.74 -5.23 -1.90
CA HIS A 120 -2.04 -5.86 -1.69
C HIS A 120 -3.09 -5.24 -2.62
N LEU A 121 -4.35 -5.68 -2.54
CA LEU A 121 -5.37 -5.34 -3.53
C LEU A 121 -6.45 -4.37 -3.04
N ASP A 122 -6.21 -3.62 -1.97
CA ASP A 122 -7.16 -2.58 -1.55
C ASP A 122 -7.19 -1.43 -2.58
N PRO A 123 -8.36 -0.78 -2.76
CA PRO A 123 -8.59 0.13 -3.89
C PRO A 123 -7.60 1.28 -4.03
N ASP A 124 -7.11 1.82 -2.93
CA ASP A 124 -6.15 2.93 -2.90
C ASP A 124 -4.71 2.52 -3.20
N HIS A 125 -4.44 1.22 -3.29
CA HIS A 125 -3.14 0.67 -3.72
C HIS A 125 -3.14 0.27 -5.20
N VAL A 126 -4.31 -0.06 -5.76
CA VAL A 126 -4.36 -0.71 -7.08
C VAL A 126 -5.17 0.02 -8.14
N SER A 127 -6.04 0.96 -7.77
CA SER A 127 -6.96 1.54 -8.77
C SER A 127 -6.25 2.35 -9.85
N GLY A 128 -5.07 2.91 -9.57
CA GLY A 128 -4.24 3.60 -10.56
C GLY A 128 -3.62 2.68 -11.61
N LEU A 129 -3.62 1.36 -11.41
CA LEU A 129 -3.05 0.37 -12.32
C LEU A 129 -3.60 0.48 -13.76
N ARG A 130 -4.87 0.85 -13.90
CA ARG A 130 -5.53 1.04 -15.20
C ARG A 130 -4.82 2.05 -16.12
N HIS A 131 -4.06 2.97 -15.55
CA HIS A 131 -3.28 3.97 -16.28
C HIS A 131 -1.84 3.54 -16.56
N LEU A 132 -1.47 2.32 -16.13
CA LEU A 132 -0.11 1.79 -16.24
C LEU A 132 -0.04 0.56 -17.16
N SER A 133 -0.94 0.49 -18.14
CA SER A 133 -1.06 -0.67 -19.05
C SER A 133 0.21 -0.94 -19.88
N GLY A 134 1.11 0.04 -20.01
CA GLY A 134 2.41 -0.08 -20.69
C GLY A 134 3.52 -0.70 -19.85
N ALA A 135 3.34 -0.86 -18.52
CA ALA A 135 4.37 -1.42 -17.65
C ALA A 135 4.79 -2.84 -18.10
N LYS A 136 6.10 -3.13 -18.08
CA LYS A 136 6.65 -4.38 -18.62
C LYS A 136 6.28 -5.60 -17.78
N ARG A 137 6.28 -5.45 -16.45
CA ARG A 137 5.85 -6.49 -15.50
C ARG A 137 4.92 -5.89 -14.46
N ILE A 138 3.93 -6.66 -14.04
CA ILE A 138 3.07 -6.34 -12.89
C ILE A 138 3.08 -7.58 -12.00
N VAL A 139 3.56 -7.44 -10.76
CA VAL A 139 3.72 -8.57 -9.86
C VAL A 139 2.85 -8.43 -8.62
N LEU A 140 2.33 -9.54 -8.14
CA LEU A 140 1.47 -9.65 -6.97
C LEU A 140 1.77 -10.95 -6.22
N PRO A 141 1.82 -10.96 -4.87
CA PRO A 141 1.87 -12.21 -4.13
C PRO A 141 0.65 -13.10 -4.41
N GLU A 142 0.87 -14.40 -4.67
CA GLU A 142 -0.18 -15.36 -4.98
C GLU A 142 -1.21 -15.48 -3.83
N ASP A 143 -0.74 -15.40 -2.58
CA ASP A 143 -1.60 -15.49 -1.39
C ASP A 143 -2.59 -14.31 -1.34
N GLU A 144 -2.17 -13.11 -1.76
CA GLU A 144 -3.05 -11.94 -1.86
C GLU A 144 -4.11 -12.13 -2.95
N TYR A 145 -3.69 -12.65 -4.11
CA TYR A 145 -4.64 -12.99 -5.18
C TYR A 145 -5.70 -13.98 -4.70
N PHE A 146 -5.30 -15.06 -4.05
CA PHE A 146 -6.25 -16.06 -3.52
C PHE A 146 -7.14 -15.49 -2.43
N TRP A 147 -6.59 -14.64 -1.56
CA TRP A 147 -7.36 -13.99 -0.52
C TRP A 147 -8.48 -13.11 -1.12
N SER A 148 -8.17 -12.31 -2.13
CA SER A 148 -9.13 -11.44 -2.83
C SER A 148 -10.23 -12.23 -3.56
N CYS A 149 -9.95 -13.46 -3.96
CA CYS A 149 -10.92 -14.34 -4.64
C CYS A 149 -11.94 -14.97 -3.68
N ARG A 150 -11.73 -14.94 -2.37
CA ARG A 150 -12.68 -15.45 -1.36
C ARG A 150 -13.94 -14.59 -1.34
N THR A 151 -15.10 -15.23 -1.30
CA THR A 151 -16.40 -14.55 -1.44
C THR A 151 -16.61 -13.42 -0.41
N VAL A 152 -16.11 -13.60 0.82
CA VAL A 152 -16.23 -12.63 1.91
C VAL A 152 -15.44 -11.33 1.65
N PHE A 153 -14.35 -11.40 0.87
CA PHE A 153 -13.45 -10.27 0.65
C PHE A 153 -13.59 -9.59 -0.73
N LYS A 154 -14.36 -10.17 -1.65
CA LYS A 154 -14.62 -9.59 -2.98
C LYS A 154 -15.19 -8.17 -2.95
N THR A 155 -15.93 -7.83 -1.90
CA THR A 155 -16.50 -6.48 -1.75
C THR A 155 -15.48 -5.47 -1.23
N ARG A 156 -14.43 -5.93 -0.54
CA ARG A 156 -13.33 -5.09 -0.08
C ARG A 156 -12.36 -4.77 -1.23
N GLN A 157 -12.12 -5.75 -2.10
CA GLN A 157 -11.16 -5.65 -3.20
C GLN A 157 -11.88 -5.82 -4.56
N PRO A 158 -12.61 -4.78 -5.04
CA PRO A 158 -13.41 -4.89 -6.25
C PRO A 158 -12.54 -5.23 -7.47
N ARG A 159 -12.76 -6.39 -8.08
CA ARG A 159 -11.93 -6.91 -9.18
C ARG A 159 -11.80 -5.93 -10.36
N LYS A 160 -12.81 -5.11 -10.63
CA LYS A 160 -12.79 -4.09 -11.69
C LYS A 160 -11.70 -3.02 -11.52
N LEU A 161 -11.12 -2.87 -10.31
CA LEU A 161 -10.09 -1.88 -10.01
C LEU A 161 -8.67 -2.40 -10.21
N TRP A 162 -8.46 -3.71 -10.10
CA TRP A 162 -7.12 -4.29 -10.10
C TRP A 162 -6.89 -5.40 -11.13
N TYR A 163 -7.96 -5.97 -11.71
CA TYR A 163 -7.77 -7.11 -12.60
C TYR A 163 -7.05 -6.71 -13.88
N ASP A 164 -5.88 -7.29 -14.07
CA ASP A 164 -5.13 -7.29 -15.33
C ASP A 164 -4.66 -8.74 -15.59
N PRO A 165 -4.94 -9.33 -16.78
CA PRO A 165 -4.53 -10.70 -17.09
C PRO A 165 -2.99 -10.89 -17.16
N ARG A 166 -2.22 -9.80 -17.21
CA ARG A 166 -0.75 -9.81 -17.22
C ARG A 166 -0.15 -9.87 -15.82
N ILE A 167 -0.95 -9.80 -14.74
CA ILE A 167 -0.44 -9.90 -13.38
C ILE A 167 0.26 -11.23 -13.20
N GLU A 168 1.57 -11.15 -12.97
CA GLU A 168 2.42 -12.26 -12.59
C GLU A 168 2.28 -12.54 -11.11
N ARG A 169 1.79 -13.73 -10.76
CA ARG A 169 1.58 -14.14 -9.38
C ARG A 169 2.83 -14.81 -8.86
N LEU A 170 3.41 -14.24 -7.80
CA LEU A 170 4.65 -14.70 -7.20
C LEU A 170 4.37 -15.46 -5.91
N PHE A 171 5.09 -16.57 -5.71
CA PHE A 171 4.93 -17.43 -4.55
C PHE A 171 5.94 -17.08 -3.47
N TYR A 172 5.47 -16.88 -2.25
CA TYR A 172 6.34 -16.80 -1.10
C TYR A 172 7.12 -18.11 -0.90
N ARG A 173 8.34 -17.97 -0.40
CA ARG A 173 9.24 -19.10 -0.06
C ARG A 173 9.77 -18.92 1.35
N GLY A 174 10.25 -20.00 1.96
CA GLY A 174 10.90 -19.95 3.27
C GLY A 174 12.06 -18.95 3.28
N SER A 175 12.06 -18.04 4.26
CA SER A 175 13.01 -16.94 4.41
C SER A 175 13.24 -16.64 5.89
N PRO A 176 14.38 -16.09 6.31
CA PRO A 176 14.53 -15.58 7.67
C PRO A 176 13.70 -14.31 7.95
N LEU A 177 13.16 -13.67 6.91
CA LEU A 177 12.41 -12.40 6.98
C LEU A 177 10.93 -12.62 7.26
N GLY A 178 10.32 -11.63 7.92
CA GLY A 178 8.89 -11.58 8.17
C GLY A 178 8.42 -12.35 9.40
N PRO A 179 7.19 -12.05 9.88
CA PRO A 179 6.62 -12.65 11.08
C PRO A 179 6.34 -14.15 10.93
N ASN A 180 6.15 -14.63 9.71
CA ASN A 180 5.90 -16.04 9.37
C ASN A 180 7.05 -16.69 8.59
N ARG A 181 8.18 -15.98 8.41
CA ARG A 181 9.37 -16.42 7.68
C ARG A 181 9.11 -16.78 6.22
N TRP A 182 8.38 -15.89 5.52
CA TRP A 182 8.00 -16.05 4.12
C TRP A 182 8.33 -14.78 3.35
N ALA A 183 9.12 -14.90 2.27
CA ALA A 183 9.47 -13.79 1.39
C ALA A 183 9.62 -14.24 -0.07
N ILE A 184 9.60 -13.26 -0.97
CA ILE A 184 9.93 -13.37 -2.39
C ILE A 184 11.14 -12.49 -2.63
N ASP A 185 12.22 -13.03 -3.15
CA ASP A 185 13.33 -12.23 -3.69
C ASP A 185 13.08 -11.98 -5.18
N LEU A 186 12.76 -10.74 -5.53
CA LEU A 186 12.29 -10.39 -6.87
C LEU A 186 13.36 -10.60 -7.94
N PHE A 187 14.63 -10.43 -7.59
CA PHE A 187 15.77 -10.47 -8.50
C PHE A 187 16.81 -11.53 -8.12
N GLU A 188 16.57 -12.32 -7.10
CA GLU A 188 17.49 -13.36 -6.60
C GLU A 188 18.86 -12.79 -6.16
N ASP A 189 18.89 -11.51 -5.71
CA ASP A 189 20.10 -10.81 -5.26
C ASP A 189 19.87 -10.01 -3.96
N GLU A 190 18.75 -10.24 -3.30
CA GLU A 190 18.28 -9.61 -2.05
C GLU A 190 18.07 -8.08 -2.15
N SER A 191 18.22 -7.48 -3.33
CA SER A 191 18.07 -6.04 -3.53
C SER A 191 16.61 -5.55 -3.40
N VAL A 192 15.63 -6.41 -3.77
CA VAL A 192 14.20 -6.16 -3.64
C VAL A 192 13.50 -7.41 -3.12
N GLN A 193 13.03 -7.37 -1.88
CA GLN A 193 12.38 -8.51 -1.25
C GLN A 193 10.95 -8.15 -0.82
N LEU A 194 9.96 -8.94 -1.24
CA LEU A 194 8.58 -8.84 -0.81
C LEU A 194 8.40 -9.79 0.38
N VAL A 195 8.15 -9.25 1.55
CA VAL A 195 8.03 -10.00 2.81
C VAL A 195 6.57 -10.09 3.21
N ASN A 196 6.06 -11.30 3.46
CA ASN A 196 4.68 -11.46 3.90
C ASN A 196 4.47 -10.88 5.30
N VAL A 197 3.58 -9.91 5.41
CA VAL A 197 3.19 -9.22 6.65
C VAL A 197 1.67 -9.28 6.82
N PRO A 198 1.14 -10.46 7.18
CA PRO A 198 -0.30 -10.66 7.24
C PRO A 198 -0.96 -9.89 8.38
N GLY A 199 -2.29 -9.70 8.27
CA GLY A 199 -3.11 -9.08 9.30
C GLY A 199 -4.05 -8.01 8.78
N HIS A 200 -3.57 -7.12 7.92
CA HIS A 200 -4.41 -6.21 7.14
C HIS A 200 -5.12 -6.99 6.02
N THR A 201 -4.36 -7.68 5.17
CA THR A 201 -4.79 -8.80 4.35
C THR A 201 -3.93 -10.03 4.64
N ASP A 202 -4.29 -11.20 4.11
CA ASP A 202 -3.56 -12.46 4.36
C ASP A 202 -2.24 -12.51 3.57
N GLY A 203 -2.29 -12.04 2.33
CA GLY A 203 -1.17 -12.09 1.40
C GLY A 203 -0.35 -10.80 1.28
N GLN A 204 -0.66 -9.76 2.06
CA GLN A 204 0.03 -8.48 1.96
C GLN A 204 1.54 -8.61 2.09
N ALA A 205 2.25 -7.86 1.25
CA ALA A 205 3.69 -7.71 1.29
C ALA A 205 4.12 -6.36 1.85
N ALA A 206 5.12 -6.36 2.74
CA ALA A 206 6.06 -5.24 2.87
C ALA A 206 7.19 -5.41 1.85
N VAL A 207 7.82 -4.31 1.42
CA VAL A 207 8.92 -4.36 0.47
C VAL A 207 10.21 -3.85 1.12
N ILE A 208 11.25 -4.68 1.13
CA ILE A 208 12.60 -4.27 1.55
C ILE A 208 13.38 -3.92 0.29
N LEU A 209 13.97 -2.73 0.29
CA LEU A 209 14.88 -2.22 -0.74
C LEU A 209 16.27 -2.11 -0.14
N ARG A 210 17.26 -2.88 -0.65
CA ARG A 210 18.64 -2.92 -0.13
C ARG A 210 19.65 -2.37 -1.12
N SER A 211 20.59 -1.56 -0.61
CA SER A 211 21.70 -1.01 -1.39
C SER A 211 22.82 -0.59 -0.44
N GLY A 212 24.08 -0.83 -0.80
CA GLY A 212 25.25 -0.35 -0.06
C GLY A 212 25.32 -0.77 1.43
N GLY A 213 24.72 -1.89 1.81
CA GLY A 213 24.67 -2.37 3.19
C GLY A 213 23.56 -1.69 4.04
N GLN A 214 22.75 -0.84 3.44
CA GLN A 214 21.58 -0.20 4.06
C GLN A 214 20.29 -0.72 3.44
N PHE A 215 19.14 -0.45 4.10
CA PHE A 215 17.84 -0.76 3.53
C PHE A 215 16.77 0.27 3.94
N VAL A 216 15.73 0.32 3.09
CA VAL A 216 14.45 0.97 3.39
C VAL A 216 13.38 -0.10 3.42
N LEU A 217 12.48 -0.03 4.42
CA LEU A 217 11.31 -0.88 4.53
C LEU A 217 10.07 -0.09 4.14
N LEU A 218 9.37 -0.52 3.10
CA LEU A 218 8.03 -0.04 2.76
C LEU A 218 7.02 -0.97 3.44
N ALA A 219 6.37 -0.50 4.49
CA ALA A 219 5.54 -1.32 5.37
C ALA A 219 4.13 -1.59 4.81
N ALA A 220 3.75 -0.92 3.70
CA ALA A 220 2.39 -0.90 3.18
C ALA A 220 1.38 -0.60 4.31
N ASP A 221 0.28 -1.36 4.41
CA ASP A 221 -0.77 -1.19 5.42
C ASP A 221 -0.64 -2.12 6.64
N ALA A 222 0.53 -2.77 6.79
CA ALA A 222 0.86 -3.43 8.05
C ALA A 222 0.99 -2.40 9.19
N ALA A 223 1.34 -1.15 8.84
CA ALA A 223 1.33 0.01 9.73
C ALA A 223 0.92 1.27 8.96
N PHE A 224 0.23 2.20 9.61
CA PHE A 224 -0.17 3.49 9.04
C PHE A 224 0.82 4.62 9.38
N SER A 225 1.56 4.47 10.47
CA SER A 225 2.58 5.42 10.93
C SER A 225 3.53 4.75 11.94
N PRO A 226 4.65 5.40 12.31
CA PRO A 226 5.54 4.93 13.37
C PRO A 226 4.84 4.60 14.69
N ARG A 227 3.78 5.31 15.03
CA ARG A 227 2.99 5.07 16.25
C ARG A 227 2.50 3.64 16.37
N ASN A 228 2.14 2.97 15.24
CA ASN A 228 1.64 1.61 15.28
C ASN A 228 2.65 0.64 15.91
N TRP A 229 3.90 0.64 15.46
CA TRP A 229 4.92 -0.28 16.00
C TRP A 229 5.63 0.24 17.25
N GLN A 230 5.71 1.56 17.46
CA GLN A 230 6.33 2.13 18.67
C GLN A 230 5.45 1.93 19.91
N GLU A 231 4.14 2.04 19.77
CA GLU A 231 3.16 1.87 20.86
C GLU A 231 2.45 0.51 20.81
N MET A 232 2.75 -0.33 19.80
CA MET A 232 2.09 -1.61 19.54
C MET A 232 0.57 -1.50 19.42
N ILE A 233 0.09 -0.43 18.75
CA ILE A 233 -1.32 -0.18 18.48
C ILE A 233 -1.65 -0.71 17.08
N THR A 234 -2.45 -1.78 17.01
CA THR A 234 -2.87 -2.34 15.73
C THR A 234 -3.89 -1.45 15.01
N PRO A 235 -3.86 -1.39 13.66
CA PRO A 235 -4.97 -0.85 12.89
C PRO A 235 -6.30 -1.54 13.27
N GLY A 236 -7.38 -0.77 13.29
CA GLY A 236 -8.73 -1.31 13.53
C GLY A 236 -9.41 -1.80 12.25
N PHE A 237 -8.69 -1.85 11.15
CA PHE A 237 -9.13 -2.37 9.87
C PHE A 237 -8.18 -3.45 9.38
N GLY A 238 -8.71 -4.63 9.06
CA GLY A 238 -7.94 -5.80 8.68
C GLY A 238 -8.74 -7.08 8.90
N PHE A 239 -8.08 -8.23 8.84
CA PHE A 239 -8.74 -9.51 9.05
C PHE A 239 -8.28 -10.24 10.33
N SER A 240 -7.08 -9.96 10.84
CA SER A 240 -6.52 -10.66 12.00
C SER A 240 -5.64 -9.76 12.86
N ARG A 241 -6.11 -9.42 14.06
CA ARG A 241 -5.34 -8.65 15.04
C ARG A 241 -4.07 -9.37 15.49
N ASP A 242 -4.13 -10.68 15.66
CA ASP A 242 -2.95 -11.45 16.11
C ASP A 242 -1.84 -11.41 15.07
N TRP A 243 -2.19 -11.50 13.79
CA TRP A 243 -1.23 -11.32 12.72
C TRP A 243 -0.74 -9.87 12.59
N GLN A 244 -1.62 -8.89 12.75
CA GLN A 244 -1.20 -7.47 12.80
C GLN A 244 -0.15 -7.25 13.90
N ASN A 245 -0.37 -7.77 15.12
CA ASN A 245 0.61 -7.66 16.20
C ASN A 245 1.96 -8.27 15.83
N LYS A 246 1.99 -9.47 15.26
CA LYS A 246 3.24 -10.12 14.82
C LYS A 246 3.94 -9.31 13.72
N SER A 247 3.18 -8.77 12.78
CA SER A 247 3.72 -7.92 11.70
C SER A 247 4.30 -6.62 12.27
N LEU A 248 3.63 -5.98 13.24
CA LEU A 248 4.16 -4.79 13.93
C LEU A 248 5.42 -5.08 14.74
N GLN A 249 5.48 -6.24 15.44
CA GLN A 249 6.70 -6.65 16.14
C GLN A 249 7.88 -6.78 15.17
N TRP A 250 7.66 -7.46 14.04
CA TRP A 250 8.70 -7.59 13.02
C TRP A 250 9.10 -6.23 12.44
N ILE A 251 8.15 -5.33 12.17
CA ILE A 251 8.45 -3.95 11.71
C ILE A 251 9.29 -3.20 12.75
N ALA A 252 8.96 -3.34 14.06
CA ALA A 252 9.73 -2.73 15.13
C ALA A 252 11.19 -3.25 15.18
N GLU A 253 11.38 -4.58 15.01
CA GLU A 253 12.71 -5.19 14.91
C GLU A 253 13.50 -4.65 13.72
N MET A 254 12.85 -4.57 12.54
CA MET A 254 13.49 -4.00 11.34
C MET A 254 13.82 -2.52 11.50
N ALA A 255 12.94 -1.73 12.14
CA ALA A 255 13.17 -0.31 12.40
C ALA A 255 14.32 -0.06 13.39
N ALA A 256 14.62 -1.01 14.27
CA ALA A 256 15.73 -0.94 15.23
C ALA A 256 17.07 -1.42 14.63
N ASP A 257 17.07 -2.02 13.45
CA ASP A 257 18.30 -2.45 12.79
C ASP A 257 19.15 -1.24 12.38
N PRO A 258 20.44 -1.16 12.75
CA PRO A 258 21.32 -0.05 12.35
C PRO A 258 21.46 0.15 10.83
N ALA A 259 21.19 -0.86 10.02
CA ALA A 259 21.18 -0.78 8.56
C ALA A 259 19.87 -0.18 8.00
N CYS A 260 18.83 -0.03 8.83
CA CYS A 260 17.55 0.56 8.43
C CYS A 260 17.65 2.07 8.30
N THR A 261 17.58 2.58 7.08
CA THR A 261 17.58 4.03 6.81
C THR A 261 16.21 4.65 7.09
N ALA A 262 15.14 3.94 6.77
CA ALA A 262 13.78 4.38 7.00
C ALA A 262 12.77 3.22 6.97
N VAL A 263 11.68 3.37 7.73
CA VAL A 263 10.44 2.63 7.54
C VAL A 263 9.40 3.61 7.01
N LEU A 264 8.77 3.29 5.88
CA LEU A 264 7.78 4.12 5.20
C LEU A 264 6.43 3.40 5.16
N CYS A 265 5.39 4.09 5.62
CA CYS A 265 4.02 3.61 5.54
C CYS A 265 3.26 4.35 4.44
N SER A 266 2.31 3.68 3.79
CA SER A 266 1.53 4.27 2.69
C SER A 266 0.67 5.46 3.13
N HIS A 267 0.31 5.52 4.41
CA HIS A 267 -0.61 6.52 4.96
C HIS A 267 0.03 7.46 5.99
N ASP A 268 1.38 7.50 6.08
CA ASP A 268 2.08 8.36 7.02
C ASP A 268 2.29 9.77 6.45
N PRO A 269 1.71 10.83 7.08
CA PRO A 269 1.93 12.20 6.65
C PRO A 269 3.40 12.64 6.70
N GLU A 270 4.20 12.12 7.65
CA GLU A 270 5.62 12.45 7.77
C GLU A 270 6.44 11.80 6.66
N ALA A 271 6.15 10.54 6.32
CA ALA A 271 6.75 9.88 5.17
C ALA A 271 6.40 10.63 3.87
N ALA A 272 5.13 11.01 3.70
CA ALA A 272 4.66 11.76 2.54
C ALA A 272 5.28 13.16 2.40
N ALA A 273 5.83 13.73 3.45
CA ALA A 273 6.55 15.01 3.40
C ALA A 273 7.98 14.85 2.84
N ARG A 274 8.55 13.66 2.91
CA ARG A 274 9.84 13.33 2.31
C ARG A 274 9.62 13.08 0.81
N ARG A 275 10.38 13.75 -0.04
CA ARG A 275 10.20 13.56 -1.49
C ARG A 275 11.08 12.45 -2.06
N VAL A 276 12.29 12.31 -1.54
CA VAL A 276 13.29 11.32 -2.01
C VAL A 276 14.09 10.79 -0.83
N ILE A 277 14.38 9.50 -0.84
CA ILE A 277 15.34 8.83 0.04
C ILE A 277 16.37 8.15 -0.85
N SER A 278 17.65 8.26 -0.50
CA SER A 278 18.75 7.60 -1.22
C SER A 278 19.46 6.61 -0.28
N ILE A 279 19.72 5.40 -0.79
CA ILE A 279 20.50 4.33 -0.14
C ILE A 279 21.48 3.71 -1.12
#